data_1c2c528b570fd8403ac25472b099011c
#
_entry.id   1c2c528b570fd8403ac25472b099011c
#
_cell.length_a   1.000
_cell.length_b   1.000
_cell.length_c   1.000
_cell.angle_alpha   90.00
_cell.angle_beta   90.00
_cell.angle_gamma   90.00
#
_symmetry.space_group_name_H-M   'P 1'
#
loop_
_entity.id
_entity.type
_entity.pdbx_description
1 polymer ?
#
loop_
_entity_poly.entity_id
_entity_poly.type
_entity_poly.pdbx_seq_one_letter_code
_entity_poly.pdbx_strand_id
1 'polypeptide(L)'
;LISSAIRNDMRLIAVVAGSPSENERLTSSQRLLEYGFRFFATQKLISKDSEITVAKVWGGKMDEVALGTNEDILLTLPRSDFKNIKANYKFKNNIQAPISEGDVIGDIEFISKDRVVLSTPLIAIESVEAKGFFGRIWARIVFWIMSLFSMGQNA
;
A
#
# COMPACT_ATOMS: atom_id res chain seq x y z
N LEU A 1 3.40 -12.88 33.65
CA LEU A 1 2.56 -13.68 32.76
C LEU A 1 2.43 -12.98 31.44
N ILE A 2 2.71 -13.71 30.35
CA ILE A 2 2.41 -13.27 28.99
C ILE A 2 1.37 -14.27 28.43
N SER A 3 0.30 -13.77 27.88
CA SER A 3 -0.76 -14.57 27.28
C SER A 3 -1.12 -14.03 25.89
N SER A 4 -1.60 -14.89 25.03
CA SER A 4 -2.05 -14.52 23.68
C SER A 4 -3.35 -15.26 23.35
N ALA A 5 -4.26 -14.58 22.68
CA ALA A 5 -5.49 -15.16 22.17
C ALA A 5 -5.82 -14.59 20.79
N ILE A 6 -6.55 -15.39 19.98
CA ILE A 6 -7.02 -14.98 18.65
C ILE A 6 -8.54 -15.10 18.62
N ARG A 7 -9.23 -14.09 18.10
CA ARG A 7 -10.67 -14.08 17.84
C ARG A 7 -10.96 -13.29 16.57
N ASN A 8 -11.66 -13.88 15.59
CA ASN A 8 -12.02 -13.20 14.33
C ASN A 8 -10.81 -12.52 13.66
N ASP A 9 -9.74 -13.29 13.48
CA ASP A 9 -8.46 -12.85 12.90
C ASP A 9 -7.70 -11.74 13.66
N MET A 10 -8.24 -11.27 14.77
CA MET A 10 -7.55 -10.35 15.67
C MET A 10 -6.77 -11.11 16.73
N ARG A 11 -5.45 -10.93 16.74
CA ARG A 11 -4.57 -11.46 17.79
C ARG A 11 -4.29 -10.41 18.83
N LEU A 12 -4.52 -10.74 20.10
CA LEU A 12 -4.13 -9.91 21.23
C LEU A 12 -3.06 -10.60 22.07
N ILE A 13 -2.18 -9.80 22.64
CA ILE A 13 -1.15 -10.23 23.58
C ILE A 13 -1.32 -9.38 24.84
N ALA A 14 -1.46 -10.02 25.98
CA ALA A 14 -1.51 -9.36 27.29
C ALA A 14 -0.26 -9.70 28.11
N VAL A 15 0.33 -8.67 28.70
CA VAL A 15 1.49 -8.79 29.62
C VAL A 15 1.05 -8.28 31.00
N VAL A 16 1.10 -9.15 31.99
CA VAL A 16 0.73 -8.83 33.39
C VAL A 16 1.95 -9.05 34.27
N ALA A 17 2.38 -7.99 34.95
CA ALA A 17 3.49 -8.01 35.90
C ALA A 17 3.06 -7.42 37.25
N GLY A 18 3.75 -7.78 38.33
CA GLY A 18 3.57 -7.19 39.65
C GLY A 18 2.31 -7.62 40.43
N SER A 19 1.60 -8.65 39.96
CA SER A 19 0.43 -9.17 40.70
C SER A 19 0.87 -9.96 41.92
N PRO A 20 0.14 -9.83 43.06
CA PRO A 20 0.52 -10.48 44.31
C PRO A 20 0.37 -12.01 44.30
N SER A 21 -0.48 -12.57 43.42
CA SER A 21 -0.72 -14.01 43.32
C SER A 21 -0.82 -14.48 41.87
N GLU A 22 -0.68 -15.80 41.67
CA GLU A 22 -0.85 -16.44 40.36
C GLU A 22 -2.29 -16.33 39.85
N ASN A 23 -3.29 -16.52 40.71
CA ASN A 23 -4.69 -16.38 40.35
C ASN A 23 -5.03 -14.98 39.91
N GLU A 24 -4.49 -13.96 40.53
CA GLU A 24 -4.68 -12.56 40.10
C GLU A 24 -4.03 -12.28 38.76
N ARG A 25 -2.86 -12.86 38.50
CA ARG A 25 -2.21 -12.72 37.18
C ARG A 25 -3.07 -13.33 36.07
N LEU A 26 -3.61 -14.53 36.31
CA LEU A 26 -4.49 -15.21 35.36
C LEU A 26 -5.76 -14.42 35.10
N THR A 27 -6.45 -14.01 36.18
CA THR A 27 -7.70 -13.25 36.09
C THR A 27 -7.50 -11.88 35.39
N SER A 28 -6.41 -11.19 35.73
CA SER A 28 -6.06 -9.91 35.09
C SER A 28 -5.76 -10.07 33.61
N SER A 29 -5.05 -11.12 33.25
CA SER A 29 -4.74 -11.45 31.86
C SER A 29 -6.02 -11.73 31.05
N GLN A 30 -6.93 -12.53 31.58
CA GLN A 30 -8.22 -12.80 30.93
C GLN A 30 -9.05 -11.52 30.75
N ARG A 31 -9.15 -10.69 31.79
CA ARG A 31 -9.88 -9.42 31.72
C ARG A 31 -9.30 -8.47 30.67
N LEU A 32 -7.96 -8.38 30.54
CA LEU A 32 -7.31 -7.56 29.53
C LEU A 32 -7.62 -8.06 28.12
N LEU A 33 -7.54 -9.36 27.86
CA LEU A 33 -7.89 -9.95 26.56
C LEU A 33 -9.36 -9.75 26.22
N GLU A 34 -10.26 -9.98 27.17
CA GLU A 34 -11.69 -9.75 26.97
C GLU A 34 -12.01 -8.26 26.72
N TYR A 35 -11.37 -7.34 27.44
CA TYR A 35 -11.47 -5.92 27.19
C TYR A 35 -11.05 -5.59 25.75
N GLY A 36 -9.88 -6.11 25.32
CA GLY A 36 -9.39 -5.89 23.96
C GLY A 36 -10.37 -6.39 22.91
N PHE A 37 -10.85 -7.63 23.01
CA PHE A 37 -11.81 -8.18 22.05
C PHE A 37 -13.18 -7.50 22.07
N ARG A 38 -13.60 -6.96 23.21
CA ARG A 38 -14.86 -6.24 23.34
C ARG A 38 -14.83 -4.85 22.70
N PHE A 39 -13.75 -4.10 22.94
CA PHE A 39 -13.69 -2.69 22.57
C PHE A 39 -12.96 -2.42 21.26
N PHE A 40 -12.11 -3.32 20.82
CA PHE A 40 -11.35 -3.19 19.58
C PHE A 40 -11.87 -4.15 18.51
N ALA A 41 -11.56 -3.81 17.26
CA ALA A 41 -11.76 -4.69 16.12
C ALA A 41 -10.61 -4.48 15.12
N THR A 42 -10.30 -5.54 14.37
CA THR A 42 -9.46 -5.46 13.18
C THR A 42 -10.38 -5.48 11.96
N GLN A 43 -10.20 -4.56 11.03
CA GLN A 43 -10.92 -4.54 9.75
C GLN A 43 -9.92 -4.41 8.62
N LYS A 44 -10.19 -5.14 7.53
CA LYS A 44 -9.50 -4.96 6.27
C LYS A 44 -10.10 -3.74 5.57
N LEU A 45 -9.30 -2.70 5.38
CA LEU A 45 -9.71 -1.47 4.73
C LEU A 45 -9.49 -1.53 3.23
N ILE A 46 -8.40 -2.17 2.80
CA ILE A 46 -8.00 -2.31 1.40
C ILE A 46 -7.52 -3.73 1.18
N SER A 47 -7.87 -4.31 0.06
CA SER A 47 -7.30 -5.58 -0.39
C SER A 47 -6.08 -5.32 -1.26
N LYS A 48 -5.08 -6.20 -1.16
CA LYS A 48 -3.91 -6.20 -2.02
C LYS A 48 -4.30 -6.08 -3.51
N ASP A 49 -3.56 -5.30 -4.27
CA ASP A 49 -3.69 -5.10 -5.72
C ASP A 49 -5.09 -4.63 -6.18
N SER A 50 -5.94 -4.17 -5.23
CA SER A 50 -7.21 -3.55 -5.59
C SER A 50 -7.00 -2.09 -6.00
N GLU A 51 -7.72 -1.66 -7.04
CA GLU A 51 -7.76 -0.25 -7.43
C GLU A 51 -8.44 0.58 -6.32
N ILE A 52 -7.73 1.59 -5.83
CA ILE A 52 -8.20 2.50 -4.79
C ILE A 52 -8.55 3.85 -5.37
N THR A 53 -7.70 4.34 -6.28
CA THR A 53 -7.83 5.62 -6.96
C THR A 53 -7.01 5.61 -8.24
N VAL A 54 -7.21 6.63 -9.07
CA VAL A 54 -6.42 6.84 -10.28
C VAL A 54 -5.64 8.13 -10.19
N ALA A 55 -4.47 8.18 -10.82
CA ALA A 55 -3.66 9.39 -10.91
C ALA A 55 -3.37 9.75 -12.37
N LYS A 56 -3.39 11.06 -12.69
CA LYS A 56 -3.08 11.54 -14.05
C LYS A 56 -1.61 11.39 -14.37
N VAL A 57 -1.33 10.89 -15.57
CA VAL A 57 0.02 10.63 -16.09
C VAL A 57 0.31 11.53 -17.29
N TRP A 58 1.45 12.21 -17.25
CA TRP A 58 1.92 13.04 -18.35
C TRP A 58 2.88 12.25 -19.28
N GLY A 59 2.67 12.40 -20.56
CA GLY A 59 3.54 11.78 -21.57
C GLY A 59 3.43 10.26 -21.69
N GLY A 60 2.41 9.65 -21.05
CA GLY A 60 2.13 8.24 -21.13
C GLY A 60 1.22 7.87 -22.29
N LYS A 61 1.24 6.60 -22.74
CA LYS A 61 0.27 6.05 -23.69
C LYS A 61 -1.15 6.06 -23.12
N MET A 62 -1.28 5.92 -21.80
CA MET A 62 -2.50 6.14 -21.01
C MET A 62 -2.36 7.47 -20.27
N ASP A 63 -3.47 8.18 -20.12
CA ASP A 63 -3.50 9.49 -19.46
C ASP A 63 -3.72 9.35 -17.94
N GLU A 64 -3.97 8.12 -17.46
CA GLU A 64 -4.19 7.78 -16.05
C GLU A 64 -3.50 6.46 -15.72
N VAL A 65 -3.18 6.25 -14.44
CA VAL A 65 -2.66 5.00 -13.88
C VAL A 65 -3.46 4.64 -12.64
N ALA A 66 -3.85 3.38 -12.53
CA ALA A 66 -4.52 2.84 -11.36
C ALA A 66 -3.52 2.68 -10.21
N LEU A 67 -3.92 3.12 -9.01
CA LEU A 67 -3.13 3.05 -7.79
C LEU A 67 -3.77 2.12 -6.77
N GLY A 68 -2.94 1.35 -6.09
CA GLY A 68 -3.34 0.40 -5.07
C GLY A 68 -2.27 0.24 -3.98
N THR A 69 -2.31 -0.89 -3.28
CA THR A 69 -1.32 -1.29 -2.27
C THR A 69 -0.79 -2.68 -2.59
N ASN A 70 0.48 -2.95 -2.22
CA ASN A 70 1.13 -4.26 -2.44
C ASN A 70 0.76 -5.31 -1.39
N GLU A 71 -0.07 -4.95 -0.40
CA GLU A 71 -0.53 -5.83 0.67
C GLU A 71 -1.92 -5.47 1.15
N ASP A 72 -2.57 -6.40 1.84
CA ASP A 72 -3.84 -6.15 2.54
C ASP A 72 -3.61 -5.12 3.66
N ILE A 73 -4.39 -4.06 3.68
CA ILE A 73 -4.34 -3.07 4.74
C ILE A 73 -5.34 -3.41 5.83
N LEU A 74 -4.81 -3.89 6.93
CA LEU A 74 -5.55 -4.24 8.13
C LEU A 74 -5.35 -3.15 9.19
N LEU A 75 -6.42 -2.66 9.77
CA LEU A 75 -6.37 -1.65 10.83
C LEU A 75 -7.10 -2.13 12.06
N THR A 76 -6.43 -2.01 13.23
CA THR A 76 -7.01 -2.33 14.54
C THR A 76 -7.24 -1.05 15.31
N LEU A 77 -8.50 -0.75 15.59
CA LEU A 77 -8.94 0.45 16.33
C LEU A 77 -10.07 0.12 17.30
N PRO A 78 -10.37 1.06 18.23
CA PRO A 78 -11.63 1.03 18.95
C PRO A 78 -12.81 0.96 17.97
N ARG A 79 -13.79 0.09 18.24
CA ARG A 79 -14.95 -0.14 17.34
C ARG A 79 -15.70 1.15 16.98
N SER A 80 -15.77 2.10 17.91
CA SER A 80 -16.39 3.41 17.68
C SER A 80 -15.69 4.25 16.61
N ASP A 81 -14.38 4.05 16.44
CA ASP A 81 -13.54 4.93 15.63
C ASP A 81 -13.59 4.58 14.14
N PHE A 82 -13.99 3.35 13.81
CA PHE A 82 -14.18 2.92 12.42
C PHE A 82 -15.25 3.72 11.67
N LYS A 83 -16.26 4.25 12.37
CA LYS A 83 -17.34 5.04 11.75
C LYS A 83 -16.86 6.38 11.19
N ASN A 84 -15.71 6.86 11.62
CA ASN A 84 -15.19 8.20 11.30
C ASN A 84 -13.83 8.15 10.61
N ILE A 85 -13.44 7.01 10.04
CA ILE A 85 -12.20 6.90 9.28
C ILE A 85 -12.36 7.63 7.95
N LYS A 86 -11.40 8.50 7.66
CA LYS A 86 -11.24 9.18 6.38
C LYS A 86 -9.94 8.73 5.72
N ALA A 87 -9.97 8.49 4.42
CA ALA A 87 -8.77 8.26 3.62
C ALA A 87 -8.35 9.58 2.96
N ASN A 88 -7.08 9.92 3.06
CA ASN A 88 -6.47 11.09 2.41
C ASN A 88 -5.33 10.61 1.51
N TYR A 89 -5.40 10.95 0.23
CA TYR A 89 -4.41 10.57 -0.78
C TYR A 89 -3.39 11.70 -0.96
N LYS A 90 -2.11 11.36 -0.85
CA LYS A 90 -1.00 12.29 -1.03
C LYS A 90 -0.10 11.82 -2.16
N PHE A 91 -0.28 12.33 -3.36
CA PHE A 91 0.62 12.07 -4.48
C PHE A 91 0.87 13.35 -5.29
N LYS A 92 1.97 13.35 -6.03
CA LYS A 92 2.36 14.50 -6.85
C LYS A 92 1.39 14.64 -8.04
N ASN A 93 1.01 15.87 -8.35
CA ASN A 93 0.13 16.16 -9.50
C ASN A 93 0.81 15.94 -10.88
N ASN A 94 2.14 15.79 -10.92
CA ASN A 94 2.92 15.65 -12.15
C ASN A 94 3.64 14.32 -12.19
N ILE A 95 2.88 13.24 -12.37
CA ILE A 95 3.43 11.90 -12.57
C ILE A 95 3.76 11.77 -14.05
N GLN A 96 5.01 11.43 -14.36
CA GLN A 96 5.50 11.30 -15.74
C GLN A 96 5.73 9.84 -16.10
N ALA A 97 5.31 9.46 -17.30
CA ALA A 97 5.66 8.16 -17.88
C ALA A 97 7.16 8.09 -18.28
N PRO A 98 7.81 6.92 -18.29
CA PRO A 98 7.19 5.62 -18.01
C PRO A 98 6.99 5.37 -16.53
N ILE A 99 5.95 4.57 -16.20
CA ILE A 99 5.65 4.09 -14.85
C ILE A 99 5.64 2.57 -14.93
N SER A 100 6.30 1.92 -13.99
CA SER A 100 6.27 0.47 -13.84
C SER A 100 5.30 0.06 -12.75
N GLU A 101 4.67 -1.09 -12.93
CA GLU A 101 3.90 -1.73 -11.84
C GLU A 101 4.80 -1.87 -10.60
N GLY A 102 4.29 -1.48 -9.42
CA GLY A 102 5.02 -1.45 -8.16
C GLY A 102 5.72 -0.13 -7.86
N ASP A 103 5.80 0.83 -8.80
CA ASP A 103 6.38 2.14 -8.52
C ASP A 103 5.57 2.89 -7.45
N VAL A 104 6.27 3.45 -6.46
CA VAL A 104 5.64 4.26 -5.41
C VAL A 104 5.30 5.64 -5.96
N ILE A 105 4.01 5.93 -6.01
CA ILE A 105 3.47 7.18 -6.59
C ILE A 105 3.15 8.20 -5.49
N GLY A 106 2.83 7.73 -4.31
CA GLY A 106 2.45 8.58 -3.18
C GLY A 106 2.15 7.76 -1.94
N ASP A 107 1.33 8.33 -1.06
CA ASP A 107 0.90 7.72 0.18
C ASP A 107 -0.62 7.86 0.36
N ILE A 108 -1.21 6.88 1.03
CA ILE A 108 -2.56 6.98 1.57
C ILE A 108 -2.49 7.06 3.09
N GLU A 109 -3.14 8.05 3.67
CA GLU A 109 -3.26 8.23 5.10
C GLU A 109 -4.69 7.93 5.56
N PHE A 110 -4.83 7.10 6.57
CA PHE A 110 -6.09 6.90 7.27
C PHE A 110 -6.12 7.80 8.50
N ILE A 111 -7.16 8.61 8.59
CA ILE A 111 -7.34 9.62 9.64
C ILE A 111 -8.56 9.26 10.47
N SER A 112 -8.40 9.20 11.78
CA SER A 112 -9.48 9.07 12.75
C SER A 112 -9.32 10.10 13.85
N LYS A 113 -10.39 10.85 14.17
CA LYS A 113 -10.39 11.93 15.19
C LYS A 113 -9.23 12.91 14.97
N ASP A 114 -9.04 13.36 13.72
CA ASP A 114 -8.01 14.32 13.29
C ASP A 114 -6.56 13.86 13.55
N ARG A 115 -6.35 12.57 13.71
CA ARG A 115 -5.03 11.95 13.84
C ARG A 115 -4.82 10.93 12.72
N VAL A 116 -3.63 10.94 12.12
CA VAL A 116 -3.20 9.88 11.22
C VAL A 116 -2.99 8.61 12.04
N VAL A 117 -3.78 7.59 11.77
CA VAL A 117 -3.72 6.28 12.45
C VAL A 117 -2.91 5.26 11.67
N LEU A 118 -2.81 5.45 10.36
CA LEU A 118 -1.98 4.64 9.47
C LEU A 118 -1.60 5.46 8.24
N SER A 119 -0.37 5.33 7.78
CA SER A 119 0.11 5.80 6.47
C SER A 119 0.78 4.64 5.75
N THR A 120 0.46 4.44 4.47
CA THR A 120 1.02 3.37 3.65
C THR A 120 1.27 3.87 2.22
N PRO A 121 2.32 3.37 1.53
CA PRO A 121 2.59 3.75 0.16
C PRO A 121 1.44 3.38 -0.78
N LEU A 122 1.14 4.29 -1.71
CA LEU A 122 0.35 4.03 -2.91
C LEU A 122 1.28 3.67 -4.04
N ILE A 123 1.07 2.52 -4.64
CA ILE A 123 1.85 2.02 -5.78
C ILE A 123 0.99 1.99 -7.05
N ALA A 124 1.66 2.06 -8.20
CA ALA A 124 1.03 1.75 -9.47
C ALA A 124 0.73 0.24 -9.55
N ILE A 125 -0.51 -0.14 -9.82
CA ILE A 125 -0.92 -1.56 -9.98
C ILE A 125 -0.90 -2.00 -11.45
N GLU A 126 -0.50 -1.10 -12.34
CA GLU A 126 -0.31 -1.34 -13.77
C GLU A 126 0.85 -0.49 -14.31
N SER A 127 1.41 -0.88 -15.45
CA SER A 127 2.49 -0.13 -16.08
C SER A 127 1.96 0.83 -17.14
N VAL A 128 2.53 2.04 -17.23
CA VAL A 128 2.21 3.04 -18.27
C VAL A 128 3.47 3.39 -19.07
N GLU A 129 3.49 2.98 -20.34
CA GLU A 129 4.61 3.32 -21.25
C GLU A 129 4.57 4.78 -21.68
N ALA A 130 5.74 5.37 -21.95
CA ALA A 130 5.83 6.73 -22.49
C ALA A 130 5.37 6.80 -23.95
N LYS A 131 4.66 7.88 -24.32
CA LYS A 131 4.32 8.20 -25.71
C LYS A 131 5.61 8.38 -26.53
N GLY A 132 5.72 7.70 -27.67
CA GLY A 132 6.85 7.84 -28.58
C GLY A 132 8.13 7.06 -28.22
N PHE A 133 8.11 6.22 -27.18
CA PHE A 133 9.27 5.42 -26.79
C PHE A 133 9.68 4.42 -27.89
N PHE A 134 8.72 3.79 -28.54
CA PHE A 134 9.00 2.85 -29.64
C PHE A 134 9.60 3.51 -30.87
N GLY A 135 9.22 4.74 -31.19
CA GLY A 135 9.78 5.47 -32.34
C GLY A 135 11.29 5.75 -32.20
N ARG A 136 11.75 6.05 -30.98
CA ARG A 136 13.17 6.32 -30.72
C ARG A 136 14.02 5.05 -30.72
N ILE A 137 13.53 3.95 -30.22
CA ILE A 137 14.25 2.66 -30.25
C ILE A 137 14.26 2.13 -31.67
N TRP A 138 13.15 2.17 -32.39
CA TRP A 138 13.04 1.73 -33.76
C TRP A 138 13.95 2.55 -34.68
N ALA A 139 13.99 3.88 -34.56
CA ALA A 139 14.89 4.75 -35.32
C ALA A 139 16.34 4.43 -35.03
N ARG A 140 16.74 4.11 -33.80
CA ARG A 140 18.12 3.69 -33.45
C ARG A 140 18.47 2.32 -34.02
N ILE A 141 17.55 1.37 -34.02
CA ILE A 141 17.76 0.03 -34.59
C ILE A 141 17.88 0.15 -36.13
N VAL A 142 16.99 0.90 -36.77
CA VAL A 142 17.02 1.13 -38.22
C VAL A 142 18.32 1.85 -38.63
N PHE A 143 18.74 2.88 -37.88
CA PHE A 143 19.98 3.58 -38.12
C PHE A 143 21.21 2.68 -37.97
N TRP A 144 21.20 1.81 -36.95
CA TRP A 144 22.28 0.84 -36.73
C TRP A 144 22.34 -0.22 -37.85
N ILE A 145 21.21 -0.72 -38.31
CA ILE A 145 21.15 -1.63 -39.47
C ILE A 145 21.59 -0.95 -40.73
N MET A 146 21.17 0.29 -41.00
CA MET A 146 21.65 1.03 -42.20
C MET A 146 23.16 1.31 -42.16
N SER A 147 23.73 1.58 -40.98
CA SER A 147 25.18 1.78 -40.86
C SER A 147 25.98 0.51 -41.14
N LEU A 148 25.44 -0.67 -40.84
CA LEU A 148 26.06 -1.95 -41.21
C LEU A 148 26.04 -2.21 -42.71
N PHE A 149 24.97 -1.82 -43.41
CA PHE A 149 24.87 -1.97 -44.85
C PHE A 149 25.77 -0.98 -45.61
N SER A 150 26.01 0.22 -45.07
CA SER A 150 26.88 1.21 -45.68
C SER A 150 28.39 0.88 -45.56
N MET A 151 28.79 0.04 -44.61
CA MET A 151 30.17 -0.45 -44.46
C MET A 151 30.52 -1.58 -45.44
N GLY A 152 29.52 -2.19 -46.09
CA GLY A 152 29.74 -3.30 -47.03
C GLY A 152 29.99 -2.88 -48.50
N GLN A 153 29.94 -1.58 -48.85
CA GLN A 153 30.12 -1.10 -50.24
C GLN A 153 31.47 -0.48 -50.54
N ASN A 154 32.41 -0.48 -49.59
CA ASN A 154 33.78 0.01 -49.82
C ASN A 154 34.85 -1.08 -49.64
N ALA A 155 34.64 -2.25 -50.19
CA ALA A 155 35.67 -3.28 -50.36
C ALA A 155 35.75 -3.73 -51.81
#